data_0489e5fffab26ac45d065f3169170b7c
#
_entry.id   0489e5fffab26ac45d065f3169170b7c
#
_cell.length_a   1.000
_cell.length_b   1.000
_cell.length_c   1.000
_cell.angle_alpha   90.00
_cell.angle_beta   90.00
_cell.angle_gamma   90.00
#
_symmetry.space_group_name_H-M   'P 1'
#
loop_
_entity.id
_entity.type
_entity.pdbx_description
1 polymer ?
#
loop_
_entity_poly.entity_id
_entity_poly.type
_entity_poly.pdbx_seq_one_letter_code
_entity_poly.pdbx_strand_id
1 'polypeptide(L)'
;DGIDTPGVFRPSDSTFYLKYTNTQGNADAQFPYGDGSMLPVAGVWGDIPAIPPLTLESVASGLNAPMMATAPIGDDRLFIPERSGAIRILGKGAAAVNQEPYLTVSGVSQAVEGGLLGLAFHPDFASNGRFFVHYTAPPTSSAFCLESRVVEYGATPTSATADPAPVSTILTLDQPRCNHNAGSIFFGADGYLYVPFGDGGANAANGQDPKTWLGSILRLDVDSAVPYAIPPDNPYNGTNGAREVWATGLRNPYRSSVDRVTGDLYIGDVGQNAWEEVSVGPAGAAGLNYGWNTMEGNACYSPSSGCNTSGLTLPVVVYPNPSEGRSVVGGYVYRGAAIPGLQGTYFYADFS
;
A
#
# COMPACT_ATOMS: atom_id res chain seq x y z
N ASP A 1 25.10 -13.97 5.77
CA ASP A 1 24.65 -15.31 6.19
C ASP A 1 23.14 -15.49 6.15
N GLY A 2 22.37 -14.41 5.87
CA GLY A 2 20.92 -14.48 5.73
C GLY A 2 20.16 -14.72 7.05
N ILE A 3 20.79 -14.50 8.18
CA ILE A 3 20.16 -14.60 9.50
C ILE A 3 19.86 -13.19 10.00
N ASP A 4 18.59 -12.89 10.24
CA ASP A 4 18.17 -11.66 10.86
C ASP A 4 18.73 -11.59 12.29
N THR A 5 19.51 -10.56 12.56
CA THR A 5 20.10 -10.34 13.87
C THR A 5 19.24 -9.36 14.66
N PRO A 6 18.70 -9.76 15.83
CA PRO A 6 17.92 -8.84 16.63
C PRO A 6 18.77 -7.67 17.11
N GLY A 7 18.24 -6.46 16.94
CA GLY A 7 18.89 -5.22 17.35
C GLY A 7 17.91 -4.28 18.02
N VAL A 8 18.41 -3.46 18.94
CA VAL A 8 17.64 -2.41 19.63
C VAL A 8 18.39 -1.10 19.50
N PHE A 9 17.69 -0.06 19.08
CA PHE A 9 18.20 1.31 19.16
C PHE A 9 17.74 1.96 20.45
N ARG A 10 18.67 2.58 21.18
CA ARG A 10 18.37 3.35 22.39
C ARG A 10 18.50 4.84 22.11
N PRO A 11 17.39 5.60 22.00
CA PRO A 11 17.43 7.03 21.67
C PRO A 11 18.21 7.86 22.70
N SER A 12 18.18 7.47 23.96
CA SER A 12 18.82 8.23 25.06
C SER A 12 20.35 8.36 24.96
N ASP A 13 21.00 7.47 24.23
CA ASP A 13 22.43 7.45 23.98
C ASP A 13 22.80 7.28 22.51
N SER A 14 21.81 7.34 21.61
CA SER A 14 21.96 7.19 20.16
C SER A 14 22.76 5.95 19.77
N THR A 15 22.52 4.83 20.43
CA THR A 15 23.33 3.62 20.29
C THR A 15 22.49 2.44 19.81
N PHE A 16 22.99 1.73 18.80
CA PHE A 16 22.51 0.41 18.43
C PHE A 16 23.16 -0.67 19.27
N TYR A 17 22.34 -1.61 19.71
CA TYR A 17 22.72 -2.82 20.44
C TYR A 17 22.34 -4.02 19.60
N LEU A 18 23.30 -4.75 19.03
CA LEU A 18 23.07 -5.90 18.18
C LEU A 18 23.38 -7.20 18.92
N LYS A 19 22.58 -8.22 18.63
CA LYS A 19 22.81 -9.57 19.08
C LYS A 19 23.03 -10.48 17.88
N TYR A 20 24.16 -11.19 17.81
CA TYR A 20 24.51 -12.04 16.68
C TYR A 20 23.76 -13.38 16.64
N THR A 21 23.00 -13.67 17.70
CA THR A 21 22.19 -14.88 17.81
C THR A 21 20.85 -14.57 18.42
N ASN A 22 19.81 -15.31 18.07
CA ASN A 22 18.46 -15.15 18.60
C ASN A 22 18.33 -15.76 20.01
N THR A 23 19.20 -15.33 20.96
CA THR A 23 19.25 -15.83 22.34
C THR A 23 19.09 -14.68 23.33
N GLN A 24 18.53 -14.95 24.51
CA GLN A 24 18.44 -13.97 25.58
C GLN A 24 19.84 -13.63 26.11
N GLY A 25 20.10 -12.35 26.39
CA GLY A 25 21.37 -11.86 26.96
C GLY A 25 21.69 -10.42 26.55
N ASN A 26 22.89 -9.97 26.93
CA ASN A 26 23.39 -8.64 26.54
C ASN A 26 23.71 -8.60 25.02
N ALA A 27 23.75 -7.39 24.46
CA ALA A 27 24.17 -7.20 23.09
C ALA A 27 25.62 -7.68 22.88
N ASP A 28 25.88 -8.31 21.74
CA ASP A 28 27.21 -8.78 21.34
C ASP A 28 28.01 -7.65 20.69
N ALA A 29 27.34 -6.64 20.14
CA ALA A 29 27.95 -5.41 19.63
C ALA A 29 27.08 -4.20 19.95
N GLN A 30 27.73 -3.03 20.07
CA GLN A 30 27.08 -1.75 20.21
C GLN A 30 27.88 -0.68 19.44
N PHE A 31 27.18 0.26 18.81
CA PHE A 31 27.80 1.37 18.11
C PHE A 31 26.90 2.61 18.15
N PRO A 32 27.49 3.82 18.30
CA PRO A 32 26.71 5.05 18.24
C PRO A 32 26.23 5.30 16.82
N TYR A 33 24.99 5.83 16.69
CA TYR A 33 24.38 6.12 15.41
C TYR A 33 23.64 7.45 15.47
N GLY A 34 24.16 8.43 14.76
CA GLY A 34 23.54 9.74 14.65
C GLY A 34 23.40 10.50 15.97
N ASP A 35 22.41 11.35 16.04
CA ASP A 35 21.90 11.95 17.28
C ASP A 35 20.55 11.35 17.65
N GLY A 36 20.04 11.65 18.84
CA GLY A 36 18.79 11.08 19.35
C GLY A 36 17.52 11.44 18.56
N SER A 37 17.64 12.26 17.51
CA SER A 37 16.55 12.62 16.61
C SER A 37 16.44 11.71 15.39
N MET A 38 17.46 10.87 15.14
CA MET A 38 17.44 9.95 14.00
C MET A 38 16.69 8.66 14.33
N LEU A 39 15.79 8.25 13.44
CA LEU A 39 15.08 6.98 13.56
C LEU A 39 15.89 5.86 12.90
N PRO A 40 16.05 4.71 13.57
CA PRO A 40 16.73 3.59 12.98
C PRO A 40 15.91 2.94 11.88
N VAL A 41 16.58 2.61 10.78
CA VAL A 41 16.00 1.76 9.74
C VAL A 41 16.40 0.32 10.05
N ALA A 42 15.43 -0.57 10.23
CA ALA A 42 15.70 -2.01 10.36
C ALA A 42 16.11 -2.58 8.98
N GLY A 43 17.19 -3.36 8.95
CA GLY A 43 17.69 -3.95 7.71
C GLY A 43 18.88 -4.87 7.95
N VAL A 44 19.40 -5.48 6.89
CA VAL A 44 20.63 -6.26 6.92
C VAL A 44 21.82 -5.32 7.17
N TRP A 45 22.44 -5.43 8.31
CA TRP A 45 23.61 -4.66 8.72
C TRP A 45 24.89 -5.42 8.33
N GLY A 46 25.32 -5.27 7.10
CA GLY A 46 26.65 -5.59 6.62
C GLY A 46 27.36 -4.32 6.18
N ASP A 47 28.46 -4.40 5.44
CA ASP A 47 29.04 -3.25 4.75
C ASP A 47 27.99 -2.66 3.80
N ILE A 48 27.11 -1.79 4.35
CA ILE A 48 26.14 -1.06 3.54
C ILE A 48 26.98 -0.13 2.67
N PRO A 49 26.96 -0.33 1.34
CA PRO A 49 27.63 0.62 0.45
C PRO A 49 27.07 2.01 0.79
N ALA A 50 27.95 2.99 0.98
CA ALA A 50 27.53 4.35 1.29
C ALA A 50 26.42 4.75 0.30
N ILE A 51 25.23 5.10 0.82
CA ILE A 51 24.13 5.56 -0.03
C ILE A 51 24.65 6.80 -0.75
N PRO A 52 24.74 6.81 -2.09
CA PRO A 52 25.19 7.98 -2.82
C PRO A 52 24.22 9.13 -2.57
N PRO A 53 24.65 10.38 -2.65
CA PRO A 53 23.73 11.51 -2.58
C PRO A 53 22.67 11.35 -3.67
N LEU A 54 21.39 11.31 -3.25
CA LEU A 54 20.24 11.15 -4.13
C LEU A 54 19.76 12.52 -4.59
N THR A 55 19.39 12.62 -5.86
CA THR A 55 18.71 13.78 -6.43
C THR A 55 17.42 13.35 -7.09
N LEU A 56 16.42 14.23 -7.05
CA LEU A 56 15.17 14.01 -7.78
C LEU A 56 15.33 14.60 -9.19
N GLU A 57 15.01 13.79 -10.19
CA GLU A 57 14.96 14.21 -11.60
C GLU A 57 13.51 14.24 -12.08
N SER A 58 13.13 15.31 -12.78
CA SER A 58 11.80 15.39 -13.40
C SER A 58 11.73 14.44 -14.60
N VAL A 59 10.88 13.42 -14.50
CA VAL A 59 10.72 12.37 -15.53
C VAL A 59 9.68 12.77 -16.58
N ALA A 60 8.60 13.46 -16.17
CA ALA A 60 7.55 13.92 -17.07
C ALA A 60 6.85 15.16 -16.51
N SER A 61 6.23 15.93 -17.42
CA SER A 61 5.40 17.09 -17.10
C SER A 61 4.06 17.03 -17.84
N GLY A 62 3.14 17.95 -17.52
CA GLY A 62 1.84 18.03 -18.19
C GLY A 62 0.79 17.05 -17.68
N LEU A 63 1.03 16.40 -16.54
CA LEU A 63 0.07 15.54 -15.87
C LEU A 63 -0.91 16.35 -15.01
N ASN A 64 -2.16 15.91 -14.93
CA ASN A 64 -3.21 16.54 -14.14
C ASN A 64 -3.55 15.67 -12.92
N ALA A 65 -3.04 16.05 -11.74
CA ALA A 65 -3.21 15.31 -10.50
C ALA A 65 -2.88 13.80 -10.65
N PRO A 66 -1.61 13.44 -11.00
CA PRO A 66 -1.20 12.05 -11.13
C PRO A 66 -1.26 11.35 -9.77
N MET A 67 -1.79 10.13 -9.76
CA MET A 67 -2.04 9.39 -8.51
C MET A 67 -0.95 8.38 -8.21
N MET A 68 -0.37 7.76 -9.22
CA MET A 68 0.70 6.77 -9.13
C MET A 68 1.35 6.57 -10.50
N ALA A 69 2.42 5.80 -10.56
CA ALA A 69 3.00 5.28 -11.80
C ALA A 69 3.25 3.78 -11.65
N THR A 70 2.87 3.01 -12.65
CA THR A 70 3.07 1.55 -12.67
C THR A 70 3.33 1.07 -14.09
N ALA A 71 3.79 -0.16 -14.24
CA ALA A 71 4.01 -0.81 -15.52
C ALA A 71 3.66 -2.31 -15.43
N PRO A 72 3.19 -2.93 -16.53
CA PRO A 72 3.15 -4.38 -16.61
C PRO A 72 4.57 -4.98 -16.53
N ILE A 73 4.68 -6.21 -16.11
CA ILE A 73 5.97 -6.92 -16.04
C ILE A 73 6.56 -6.98 -17.46
N GLY A 74 7.80 -6.49 -17.60
CA GLY A 74 8.53 -6.49 -18.86
C GLY A 74 8.15 -5.39 -19.85
N ASP A 75 7.28 -4.46 -19.46
CA ASP A 75 6.92 -3.28 -20.28
C ASP A 75 7.78 -2.07 -19.87
N ASP A 76 8.37 -1.41 -20.82
CA ASP A 76 9.20 -0.21 -20.59
C ASP A 76 8.37 1.10 -20.50
N ARG A 77 7.06 1.04 -20.76
CA ARG A 77 6.15 2.17 -20.61
C ARG A 77 5.75 2.35 -19.15
N LEU A 78 5.54 3.60 -18.72
CA LEU A 78 4.87 3.90 -17.45
C LEU A 78 3.42 4.30 -17.72
N PHE A 79 2.52 3.73 -16.93
CA PHE A 79 1.10 4.04 -16.95
C PHE A 79 0.77 4.85 -15.71
N ILE A 80 0.20 6.04 -15.92
CA ILE A 80 0.00 7.05 -14.90
C ILE A 80 -1.48 7.41 -14.85
N PRO A 81 -2.25 6.86 -13.88
CA PRO A 81 -3.62 7.30 -13.66
C PRO A 81 -3.64 8.73 -13.10
N GLU A 82 -4.47 9.57 -13.71
CA GLU A 82 -4.84 10.90 -13.25
C GLU A 82 -6.15 10.81 -12.44
N ARG A 83 -6.25 11.58 -11.39
CA ARG A 83 -7.39 11.56 -10.46
C ARG A 83 -8.74 11.66 -11.14
N SER A 84 -8.82 12.37 -12.27
CA SER A 84 -10.05 12.60 -13.04
C SER A 84 -10.56 11.38 -13.80
N GLY A 85 -9.77 10.31 -13.93
CA GLY A 85 -10.15 9.07 -14.62
C GLY A 85 -9.30 8.75 -15.86
N ALA A 86 -8.43 9.64 -16.34
CA ALA A 86 -7.54 9.34 -17.43
C ALA A 86 -6.34 8.50 -16.99
N ILE A 87 -5.93 7.53 -17.79
CA ILE A 87 -4.66 6.82 -17.64
C ILE A 87 -3.75 7.27 -18.77
N ARG A 88 -2.60 7.87 -18.44
CA ARG A 88 -1.60 8.33 -19.40
C ARG A 88 -0.50 7.32 -19.57
N ILE A 89 0.10 7.29 -20.77
CA ILE A 89 1.33 6.53 -21.02
C ILE A 89 2.50 7.50 -21.17
N LEU A 90 3.58 7.21 -20.43
CA LEU A 90 4.90 7.76 -20.70
C LEU A 90 5.74 6.67 -21.37
N GLY A 91 6.10 6.87 -22.63
CA GLY A 91 6.98 5.96 -23.37
C GLY A 91 8.41 5.98 -22.82
N LYS A 92 9.17 4.92 -23.01
CA LYS A 92 10.58 4.84 -22.62
C LYS A 92 11.38 5.99 -23.23
N GLY A 93 12.05 6.78 -22.37
CA GLY A 93 12.86 7.93 -22.78
C GLY A 93 12.08 9.14 -23.30
N ALA A 94 10.75 9.12 -23.25
CA ALA A 94 9.95 10.28 -23.59
C ALA A 94 9.97 11.30 -22.42
N ALA A 95 9.95 12.60 -22.76
CA ALA A 95 9.88 13.69 -21.78
C ALA A 95 8.43 14.12 -21.46
N ALA A 96 7.45 13.60 -22.19
CA ALA A 96 6.04 13.91 -22.03
C ALA A 96 5.17 12.68 -22.27
N VAL A 97 4.03 12.66 -21.60
CA VAL A 97 3.01 11.61 -21.80
C VAL A 97 2.31 11.74 -23.14
N ASN A 98 1.75 10.64 -23.63
CA ASN A 98 0.93 10.65 -24.84
C ASN A 98 -0.24 11.62 -24.71
N GLN A 99 -0.60 12.31 -25.78
CA GLN A 99 -1.74 13.24 -25.79
C GLN A 99 -3.05 12.50 -25.56
N GLU A 100 -3.26 11.40 -26.29
CA GLU A 100 -4.43 10.55 -26.09
C GLU A 100 -4.23 9.66 -24.85
N PRO A 101 -5.21 9.59 -23.94
CA PRO A 101 -5.14 8.69 -22.81
C PRO A 101 -5.20 7.22 -23.27
N TYR A 102 -4.51 6.35 -22.52
CA TYR A 102 -4.62 4.90 -22.67
C TYR A 102 -6.05 4.40 -22.44
N LEU A 103 -6.68 4.94 -21.39
CA LEU A 103 -8.07 4.72 -21.03
C LEU A 103 -8.61 5.99 -20.36
N THR A 104 -9.89 6.28 -20.57
CA THR A 104 -10.63 7.23 -19.73
C THR A 104 -11.75 6.47 -19.03
N VAL A 105 -11.61 6.28 -17.72
CA VAL A 105 -12.64 5.66 -16.86
C VAL A 105 -13.78 6.66 -16.68
N SER A 106 -14.99 6.26 -17.07
CA SER A 106 -16.17 7.10 -16.94
C SER A 106 -16.81 7.00 -15.54
N GLY A 107 -17.57 8.03 -15.15
CA GLY A 107 -18.33 8.03 -13.89
C GLY A 107 -17.48 8.19 -12.63
N VAL A 108 -16.25 8.66 -12.75
CA VAL A 108 -15.35 8.92 -11.61
C VAL A 108 -15.85 10.13 -10.83
N SER A 109 -15.99 9.98 -9.52
CA SER A 109 -16.24 11.07 -8.57
C SER A 109 -14.94 11.47 -7.87
N GLN A 110 -14.64 12.78 -7.88
CA GLN A 110 -13.45 13.35 -7.24
C GLN A 110 -13.78 14.05 -5.90
N ALA A 111 -14.91 13.69 -5.28
CA ALA A 111 -15.30 14.30 -4.01
C ALA A 111 -14.28 13.96 -2.91
N VAL A 112 -13.75 14.99 -2.25
CA VAL A 112 -12.77 14.96 -1.16
C VAL A 112 -11.53 14.13 -1.52
N GLU A 113 -11.47 12.84 -1.14
CA GLU A 113 -10.37 11.91 -1.45
C GLU A 113 -10.68 11.01 -2.66
N GLY A 114 -11.85 11.15 -3.26
CA GLY A 114 -12.27 10.33 -4.40
C GLY A 114 -11.48 10.60 -5.69
N GLY A 115 -11.59 9.69 -6.64
CA GLY A 115 -10.92 9.77 -7.94
C GLY A 115 -10.66 8.39 -8.56
N LEU A 116 -9.89 8.34 -9.63
CA LEU A 116 -9.24 7.12 -10.10
C LEU A 116 -8.00 6.91 -9.23
N LEU A 117 -8.06 5.98 -8.28
CA LEU A 117 -7.13 5.86 -7.17
C LEU A 117 -6.07 4.77 -7.37
N GLY A 118 -6.38 3.71 -8.12
CA GLY A 118 -5.50 2.57 -8.30
C GLY A 118 -5.53 1.98 -9.69
N LEU A 119 -4.41 1.37 -10.06
CA LEU A 119 -4.21 0.65 -11.32
C LEU A 119 -3.29 -0.54 -11.05
N ALA A 120 -3.71 -1.74 -11.43
CA ALA A 120 -2.90 -2.95 -11.39
C ALA A 120 -3.02 -3.73 -12.69
N PHE A 121 -1.89 -4.11 -13.25
CA PHE A 121 -1.84 -5.04 -14.38
C PHE A 121 -1.80 -6.47 -13.87
N HIS A 122 -2.54 -7.35 -14.53
CA HIS A 122 -2.45 -8.79 -14.26
C HIS A 122 -1.01 -9.27 -14.43
N PRO A 123 -0.50 -10.20 -13.60
CA PRO A 123 0.87 -10.72 -13.75
C PRO A 123 1.18 -11.20 -15.18
N ASP A 124 0.19 -11.82 -15.84
CA ASP A 124 0.29 -12.30 -17.22
C ASP A 124 -0.25 -11.30 -18.27
N PHE A 125 -0.24 -10.00 -17.95
CA PHE A 125 -0.75 -8.96 -18.87
C PHE A 125 -0.20 -9.09 -20.28
N ALA A 126 1.06 -9.43 -20.42
CA ALA A 126 1.72 -9.60 -21.72
C ALA A 126 1.02 -10.66 -22.63
N SER A 127 0.28 -11.60 -22.05
CA SER A 127 -0.45 -12.65 -22.78
C SER A 127 -1.96 -12.46 -22.77
N ASN A 128 -2.54 -11.95 -21.67
CA ASN A 128 -3.98 -11.88 -21.49
C ASN A 128 -4.58 -10.46 -21.63
N GLY A 129 -3.75 -9.42 -21.55
CA GLY A 129 -4.17 -8.03 -21.70
C GLY A 129 -5.06 -7.49 -20.57
N ARG A 130 -5.20 -8.22 -19.45
CA ARG A 130 -6.09 -7.85 -18.33
C ARG A 130 -5.44 -6.84 -17.40
N PHE A 131 -6.22 -5.84 -16.98
CA PHE A 131 -5.81 -4.90 -15.94
C PHE A 131 -7.01 -4.42 -15.15
N PHE A 132 -6.75 -3.90 -13.95
CA PHE A 132 -7.77 -3.54 -12.97
C PHE A 132 -7.58 -2.09 -12.55
N VAL A 133 -8.70 -1.40 -12.35
CA VAL A 133 -8.71 -0.05 -11.79
C VAL A 133 -9.55 0.00 -10.53
N HIS A 134 -9.11 0.80 -9.56
CA HIS A 134 -9.91 1.19 -8.41
C HIS A 134 -10.24 2.67 -8.54
N TYR A 135 -11.52 2.98 -8.53
CA TYR A 135 -11.99 4.37 -8.55
C TYR A 135 -13.23 4.54 -7.66
N THR A 136 -13.54 5.79 -7.34
CA THR A 136 -14.77 6.14 -6.67
C THR A 136 -15.77 6.72 -7.67
N ALA A 137 -17.03 6.32 -7.53
CA ALA A 137 -18.19 6.81 -8.28
C ALA A 137 -19.14 7.59 -7.36
N PRO A 138 -20.12 8.35 -7.92
CA PRO A 138 -21.22 8.87 -7.13
C PRO A 138 -21.95 7.73 -6.41
N PRO A 139 -22.45 7.95 -5.18
CA PRO A 139 -23.10 6.93 -4.40
C PRO A 139 -24.45 6.52 -5.03
N THR A 140 -24.84 5.28 -4.79
CA THR A 140 -26.16 4.76 -5.23
C THR A 140 -27.30 5.20 -4.32
N SER A 141 -26.99 5.71 -3.12
CA SER A 141 -27.93 6.17 -2.10
C SER A 141 -27.38 7.39 -1.37
N SER A 142 -28.25 8.30 -0.96
CA SER A 142 -27.90 9.48 -0.16
C SER A 142 -27.40 9.17 1.27
N ALA A 143 -27.43 7.90 1.68
CA ALA A 143 -26.85 7.45 2.94
C ALA A 143 -25.32 7.40 2.91
N PHE A 144 -24.72 7.38 1.71
CA PHE A 144 -23.28 7.25 1.47
C PHE A 144 -22.75 8.46 0.74
N CYS A 145 -21.43 8.66 0.81
CA CYS A 145 -20.79 9.77 0.13
C CYS A 145 -20.26 9.40 -1.25
N LEU A 146 -19.70 8.21 -1.38
CA LEU A 146 -19.11 7.66 -2.58
C LEU A 146 -19.43 6.15 -2.68
N GLU A 147 -19.18 5.57 -3.85
CA GLU A 147 -19.09 4.14 -4.05
C GLU A 147 -17.70 3.81 -4.61
N SER A 148 -16.90 3.02 -3.90
CA SER A 148 -15.65 2.47 -4.42
C SER A 148 -15.96 1.33 -5.39
N ARG A 149 -15.28 1.31 -6.52
CA ARG A 149 -15.41 0.27 -7.56
C ARG A 149 -14.06 -0.27 -7.95
N VAL A 150 -13.93 -1.58 -7.98
CA VAL A 150 -12.82 -2.27 -8.65
C VAL A 150 -13.35 -2.92 -9.91
N VAL A 151 -12.76 -2.54 -11.05
CA VAL A 151 -13.27 -2.91 -12.39
C VAL A 151 -12.14 -3.45 -13.23
N GLU A 152 -12.39 -4.54 -13.93
CA GLU A 152 -11.50 -5.15 -14.91
C GLU A 152 -11.72 -4.55 -16.30
N TYR A 153 -10.61 -4.24 -16.98
CA TYR A 153 -10.53 -3.84 -18.35
C TYR A 153 -9.60 -4.74 -19.15
N GLY A 154 -9.72 -4.68 -20.47
CA GLY A 154 -8.87 -5.41 -21.41
C GLY A 154 -8.14 -4.50 -22.37
N ALA A 155 -6.98 -4.94 -22.84
CA ALA A 155 -6.24 -4.28 -23.89
C ALA A 155 -5.38 -5.27 -24.68
N THR A 156 -5.05 -4.93 -25.91
CA THR A 156 -3.91 -5.57 -26.58
C THR A 156 -2.64 -5.08 -25.87
N PRO A 157 -1.76 -5.97 -25.38
CA PRO A 157 -0.65 -5.60 -24.49
C PRO A 157 0.26 -4.49 -25.03
N THR A 158 0.53 -4.45 -26.32
CA THR A 158 1.39 -3.45 -26.97
C THR A 158 0.66 -2.19 -27.42
N SER A 159 -0.68 -2.14 -27.29
CA SER A 159 -1.50 -1.01 -27.76
C SER A 159 -1.19 0.27 -26.98
N ALA A 160 -1.37 1.41 -27.63
CA ALA A 160 -1.36 2.72 -26.99
C ALA A 160 -2.70 3.09 -26.36
N THR A 161 -3.75 2.28 -26.58
CA THR A 161 -5.09 2.47 -26.02
C THR A 161 -5.68 1.15 -25.56
N ALA A 162 -6.53 1.19 -24.53
CA ALA A 162 -7.31 0.06 -24.04
C ALA A 162 -8.74 0.09 -24.62
N ASP A 163 -9.46 -1.02 -24.49
CA ASP A 163 -10.89 -1.05 -24.74
C ASP A 163 -11.61 -0.19 -23.67
N PRO A 164 -12.41 0.81 -24.08
CA PRO A 164 -13.14 1.63 -23.12
C PRO A 164 -14.29 0.89 -22.43
N ALA A 165 -14.71 -0.27 -22.94
CA ALA A 165 -15.74 -1.09 -22.30
C ALA A 165 -15.15 -1.92 -21.16
N PRO A 166 -15.72 -1.87 -19.95
CA PRO A 166 -15.27 -2.72 -18.87
C PRO A 166 -15.58 -4.19 -19.17
N VAL A 167 -14.66 -5.09 -18.81
CA VAL A 167 -14.87 -6.54 -18.91
C VAL A 167 -15.81 -7.01 -17.80
N SER A 168 -15.52 -6.63 -16.55
CA SER A 168 -16.36 -6.96 -15.40
C SER A 168 -16.16 -5.97 -14.24
N THR A 169 -17.19 -5.82 -13.41
CA THR A 169 -17.07 -5.20 -12.10
C THR A 169 -16.69 -6.29 -11.10
N ILE A 170 -15.49 -6.19 -10.52
CA ILE A 170 -15.00 -7.15 -9.55
C ILE A 170 -15.72 -6.98 -8.22
N LEU A 171 -15.76 -5.75 -7.68
CA LEU A 171 -16.52 -5.43 -6.47
C LEU A 171 -16.94 -3.97 -6.43
N THR A 172 -17.95 -3.71 -5.58
CA THR A 172 -18.38 -2.36 -5.19
C THR A 172 -18.49 -2.30 -3.67
N LEU A 173 -18.18 -1.13 -3.10
CA LEU A 173 -18.31 -0.86 -1.67
C LEU A 173 -18.81 0.57 -1.45
N ASP A 174 -19.94 0.68 -0.77
CA ASP A 174 -20.44 1.98 -0.34
C ASP A 174 -19.53 2.60 0.71
N GLN A 175 -19.12 3.85 0.48
CA GLN A 175 -18.25 4.62 1.36
C GLN A 175 -19.09 5.55 2.24
N PRO A 176 -19.11 5.36 3.57
CA PRO A 176 -19.92 6.17 4.49
C PRO A 176 -19.56 7.65 4.46
N ARG A 177 -18.26 7.97 4.25
CA ARG A 177 -17.75 9.33 4.06
C ARG A 177 -16.95 9.42 2.77
N CYS A 178 -16.61 10.64 2.36
CA CYS A 178 -15.81 10.89 1.17
C CYS A 178 -14.29 10.76 1.40
N ASN A 179 -13.87 10.30 2.56
CA ASN A 179 -12.48 10.14 2.96
C ASN A 179 -12.23 8.72 3.50
N HIS A 180 -10.96 8.37 3.69
CA HIS A 180 -10.48 7.05 4.07
C HIS A 180 -10.91 5.96 3.06
N ASN A 181 -10.78 6.30 1.79
CA ASN A 181 -11.14 5.38 0.70
C ASN A 181 -10.00 4.39 0.37
N ALA A 182 -8.78 4.63 0.89
CA ALA A 182 -7.55 3.97 0.44
C ALA A 182 -7.35 4.15 -1.08
N GLY A 183 -7.26 3.07 -1.85
CA GLY A 183 -7.33 3.15 -3.30
C GLY A 183 -6.26 2.40 -4.06
N SER A 184 -5.13 2.04 -3.46
CA SER A 184 -4.16 1.18 -4.14
C SER A 184 -4.75 -0.22 -4.36
N ILE A 185 -4.42 -0.81 -5.50
CA ILE A 185 -4.65 -2.23 -5.78
C ILE A 185 -3.38 -2.80 -6.38
N PHE A 186 -3.10 -4.06 -6.12
CA PHE A 186 -1.87 -4.71 -6.61
C PHE A 186 -2.03 -6.22 -6.59
N PHE A 187 -1.22 -6.91 -7.40
CA PHE A 187 -1.08 -8.35 -7.32
C PHE A 187 0.03 -8.74 -6.36
N GLY A 188 -0.26 -9.70 -5.49
CA GLY A 188 0.75 -10.35 -4.65
C GLY A 188 1.67 -11.27 -5.45
N ALA A 189 2.76 -11.72 -4.83
CA ALA A 189 3.64 -12.73 -5.41
C ALA A 189 2.93 -14.10 -5.60
N ASP A 190 1.81 -14.29 -4.92
CA ASP A 190 0.90 -15.44 -5.01
C ASP A 190 -0.07 -15.38 -6.20
N GLY A 191 -0.06 -14.28 -6.96
CA GLY A 191 -0.91 -14.07 -8.12
C GLY A 191 -2.33 -13.56 -7.83
N TYR A 192 -2.70 -13.36 -6.58
CA TYR A 192 -4.02 -12.85 -6.20
C TYR A 192 -4.06 -11.32 -6.19
N LEU A 193 -5.25 -10.76 -6.40
CA LEU A 193 -5.50 -9.33 -6.34
C LEU A 193 -5.76 -8.89 -4.90
N TYR A 194 -4.96 -7.93 -4.41
CA TYR A 194 -5.12 -7.30 -3.11
C TYR A 194 -5.80 -5.95 -3.26
N VAL A 195 -6.81 -5.70 -2.42
CA VAL A 195 -7.64 -4.48 -2.45
C VAL A 195 -7.75 -3.91 -1.04
N PRO A 196 -6.91 -2.92 -0.68
CA PRO A 196 -7.04 -2.19 0.57
C PRO A 196 -8.24 -1.25 0.58
N PHE A 197 -8.93 -1.18 1.73
CA PHE A 197 -9.94 -0.19 2.06
C PHE A 197 -9.64 0.45 3.42
N GLY A 198 -9.88 1.76 3.54
CA GLY A 198 -9.87 2.44 4.83
C GLY A 198 -11.13 2.18 5.64
N ASP A 199 -11.20 2.71 6.85
CA ASP A 199 -12.33 2.54 7.79
C ASP A 199 -13.61 3.25 7.36
N GLY A 200 -13.57 3.98 6.22
CA GLY A 200 -14.69 4.73 5.64
C GLY A 200 -14.98 6.04 6.34
N GLY A 201 -14.14 6.50 7.27
CA GLY A 201 -14.18 7.82 7.91
C GLY A 201 -15.35 8.08 8.86
N ALA A 202 -16.30 7.14 8.99
CA ALA A 202 -17.50 7.31 9.83
C ALA A 202 -17.43 6.56 11.15
N ASN A 203 -16.76 5.42 11.18
CA ASN A 203 -16.66 4.55 12.35
C ASN A 203 -15.28 3.89 12.40
N ALA A 204 -14.41 4.40 13.25
CA ALA A 204 -13.06 3.88 13.44
C ALA A 204 -13.02 2.40 13.88
N ALA A 205 -14.09 1.90 14.53
CA ALA A 205 -14.18 0.50 14.95
C ALA A 205 -14.26 -0.48 13.76
N ASN A 206 -14.52 -0.01 12.55
CA ASN A 206 -14.47 -0.84 11.33
C ASN A 206 -13.10 -1.52 11.18
N GLY A 207 -12.00 -0.86 11.58
CA GLY A 207 -10.66 -1.46 11.54
C GLY A 207 -10.53 -2.75 12.37
N GLN A 208 -11.34 -2.92 13.41
CA GLN A 208 -11.32 -4.11 14.28
C GLN A 208 -12.46 -5.11 13.98
N ASP A 209 -13.29 -4.85 12.97
CA ASP A 209 -14.38 -5.75 12.59
C ASP A 209 -14.10 -6.49 11.27
N PRO A 210 -13.64 -7.76 11.33
CA PRO A 210 -13.35 -8.53 10.13
C PRO A 210 -14.61 -8.90 9.30
N LYS A 211 -15.82 -8.55 9.76
CA LYS A 211 -17.06 -8.80 9.02
C LYS A 211 -17.39 -7.73 7.99
N THR A 212 -16.69 -6.60 8.05
CA THR A 212 -16.77 -5.55 7.03
C THR A 212 -15.50 -5.54 6.18
N TRP A 213 -15.58 -5.00 4.97
CA TRP A 213 -14.40 -4.73 4.12
C TRP A 213 -13.70 -3.41 4.50
N LEU A 214 -14.38 -2.55 5.25
CA LEU A 214 -13.81 -1.28 5.72
C LEU A 214 -12.70 -1.52 6.75
N GLY A 215 -11.59 -0.78 6.64
CA GLY A 215 -10.42 -0.92 7.52
C GLY A 215 -9.63 -2.21 7.32
N SER A 216 -9.69 -2.78 6.12
CA SER A 216 -9.16 -4.11 5.80
C SER A 216 -8.43 -4.14 4.46
N ILE A 217 -7.65 -5.18 4.25
CA ILE A 217 -7.13 -5.57 2.94
C ILE A 217 -7.88 -6.82 2.50
N LEU A 218 -8.49 -6.80 1.33
CA LEU A 218 -9.11 -7.96 0.70
C LEU A 218 -8.09 -8.68 -0.19
N ARG A 219 -8.27 -10.00 -0.36
CA ARG A 219 -7.47 -10.83 -1.28
C ARG A 219 -8.39 -11.72 -2.09
N LEU A 220 -8.31 -11.59 -3.42
CA LEU A 220 -9.27 -12.12 -4.38
C LEU A 220 -8.56 -12.92 -5.48
N ASP A 221 -9.14 -14.05 -5.86
CA ASP A 221 -8.74 -14.84 -7.03
C ASP A 221 -9.60 -14.43 -8.23
N VAL A 222 -9.04 -13.61 -9.11
CA VAL A 222 -9.72 -13.09 -10.29
C VAL A 222 -9.60 -14.01 -11.52
N ASP A 223 -9.01 -15.19 -11.36
CA ASP A 223 -8.78 -16.15 -12.44
C ASP A 223 -9.70 -17.37 -12.37
N SER A 224 -10.03 -17.82 -11.17
CA SER A 224 -10.78 -19.06 -10.99
C SER A 224 -12.31 -18.90 -11.10
N ALA A 225 -12.84 -17.68 -11.01
CA ALA A 225 -14.27 -17.39 -11.18
C ALA A 225 -14.52 -15.93 -11.56
N VAL A 226 -15.73 -15.65 -12.08
CA VAL A 226 -16.24 -14.31 -12.38
C VAL A 226 -17.32 -13.95 -11.36
N PRO A 227 -17.25 -12.80 -10.68
CA PRO A 227 -16.19 -11.76 -10.77
C PRO A 227 -14.89 -12.15 -10.09
N TYR A 228 -14.90 -13.05 -9.09
CA TYR A 228 -13.72 -13.61 -8.41
C TYR A 228 -14.10 -14.87 -7.63
N ALA A 229 -13.10 -15.66 -7.25
CA ALA A 229 -13.19 -16.69 -6.21
C ALA A 229 -12.47 -16.22 -4.94
N ILE A 230 -12.74 -16.91 -3.84
CA ILE A 230 -12.03 -16.70 -2.57
C ILE A 230 -10.82 -17.63 -2.55
N PRO A 231 -9.60 -17.09 -2.37
CA PRO A 231 -8.42 -17.93 -2.16
C PRO A 231 -8.61 -18.86 -0.98
N PRO A 232 -8.23 -20.17 -1.10
CA PRO A 232 -8.56 -21.19 -0.10
C PRO A 232 -7.90 -20.98 1.26
N ASP A 233 -6.82 -20.22 1.30
CA ASP A 233 -6.02 -19.90 2.47
C ASP A 233 -6.31 -18.51 3.06
N ASN A 234 -7.39 -17.83 2.62
CA ASN A 234 -7.88 -16.64 3.30
C ASN A 234 -8.30 -16.98 4.74
N PRO A 235 -8.01 -16.09 5.73
CA PRO A 235 -8.11 -16.45 7.16
C PRO A 235 -9.55 -16.58 7.67
N TYR A 236 -10.55 -16.02 6.97
CA TYR A 236 -11.92 -15.96 7.43
C TYR A 236 -12.85 -16.84 6.58
N ASN A 237 -13.88 -17.39 7.20
CA ASN A 237 -14.76 -18.41 6.60
C ASN A 237 -16.21 -17.93 6.36
N GLY A 238 -16.50 -16.64 6.59
CA GLY A 238 -17.84 -16.06 6.49
C GLY A 238 -18.62 -16.04 7.80
N THR A 239 -18.19 -16.79 8.82
CA THR A 239 -18.80 -16.77 10.16
C THR A 239 -18.03 -15.85 11.10
N ASN A 240 -16.71 -15.94 11.11
CA ASN A 240 -15.81 -15.19 11.96
C ASN A 240 -15.23 -13.92 11.29
N GLY A 241 -15.57 -13.68 10.04
CA GLY A 241 -15.16 -12.54 9.21
C GLY A 241 -15.57 -12.74 7.78
N ALA A 242 -15.57 -11.68 6.97
CA ALA A 242 -15.83 -11.76 5.54
C ALA A 242 -14.72 -12.57 4.85
N ARG A 243 -15.10 -13.43 3.91
CA ARG A 243 -14.17 -14.39 3.29
C ARG A 243 -13.10 -13.75 2.42
N GLU A 244 -13.37 -12.54 1.95
CA GLU A 244 -12.47 -11.72 1.14
C GLU A 244 -11.35 -11.10 1.97
N VAL A 245 -11.57 -10.89 3.28
CA VAL A 245 -10.64 -10.18 4.15
C VAL A 245 -9.38 -11.02 4.37
N TRP A 246 -8.22 -10.40 4.09
CA TRP A 246 -6.89 -10.94 4.32
C TRP A 246 -6.26 -10.42 5.60
N ALA A 247 -6.39 -9.11 5.86
CA ALA A 247 -5.86 -8.42 7.04
C ALA A 247 -6.81 -7.31 7.48
N THR A 248 -6.73 -6.93 8.76
CA THR A 248 -7.59 -5.92 9.41
C THR A 248 -6.74 -4.89 10.15
N GLY A 249 -7.38 -3.95 10.83
CA GLY A 249 -6.69 -3.02 11.72
C GLY A 249 -6.09 -1.82 11.01
N LEU A 250 -6.71 -1.35 9.94
CA LEU A 250 -6.24 -0.25 9.11
C LEU A 250 -7.21 0.93 9.16
N ARG A 251 -6.66 2.15 9.10
CA ARG A 251 -7.42 3.40 9.07
C ARG A 251 -7.66 3.93 7.66
N ASN A 252 -6.60 4.24 6.95
CA ASN A 252 -6.61 4.68 5.56
C ASN A 252 -5.30 4.25 4.87
N PRO A 253 -5.17 2.96 4.52
CA PRO A 253 -3.98 2.40 3.87
C PRO A 253 -3.85 2.94 2.44
N TYR A 254 -3.41 4.21 2.33
CA TYR A 254 -3.52 4.99 1.09
C TYR A 254 -2.72 4.37 -0.05
N ARG A 255 -1.45 4.01 0.20
CA ARG A 255 -0.64 3.23 -0.75
C ARG A 255 -0.03 2.03 -0.06
N SER A 256 -0.25 0.90 -0.68
CA SER A 256 0.34 -0.37 -0.28
C SER A 256 1.03 -0.99 -1.48
N SER A 257 2.08 -1.75 -1.23
CA SER A 257 2.84 -2.43 -2.28
C SER A 257 3.43 -3.73 -1.75
N VAL A 258 3.75 -4.64 -2.66
CA VAL A 258 4.48 -5.87 -2.34
C VAL A 258 5.91 -5.74 -2.81
N ASP A 259 6.85 -6.10 -1.95
CA ASP A 259 8.24 -6.28 -2.37
C ASP A 259 8.32 -7.47 -3.33
N ARG A 260 8.70 -7.21 -4.57
CA ARG A 260 8.73 -8.21 -5.65
C ARG A 260 9.78 -9.31 -5.48
N VAL A 261 10.68 -9.20 -4.49
CA VAL A 261 11.72 -10.21 -4.19
C VAL A 261 11.32 -11.06 -2.99
N THR A 262 10.88 -10.44 -1.88
CA THR A 262 10.52 -11.16 -0.66
C THR A 262 9.04 -11.55 -0.61
N GLY A 263 8.17 -10.83 -1.31
CA GLY A 263 6.72 -10.99 -1.21
C GLY A 263 6.10 -10.27 -0.01
N ASP A 264 6.89 -9.55 0.79
CA ASP A 264 6.39 -8.83 1.96
C ASP A 264 5.51 -7.65 1.54
N LEU A 265 4.44 -7.44 2.31
CA LEU A 265 3.48 -6.37 2.09
C LEU A 265 3.87 -5.14 2.91
N TYR A 266 4.06 -4.01 2.23
CA TYR A 266 4.30 -2.69 2.83
C TYR A 266 3.06 -1.83 2.74
N ILE A 267 2.68 -1.19 3.84
CA ILE A 267 1.44 -0.42 3.97
C ILE A 267 1.76 0.95 4.56
N GLY A 268 1.49 2.03 3.81
CA GLY A 268 1.45 3.38 4.37
C GLY A 268 0.03 3.64 4.85
N ASP A 269 -0.19 3.68 6.16
CA ASP A 269 -1.51 3.88 6.76
C ASP A 269 -1.60 5.26 7.44
N VAL A 270 -2.49 6.11 6.93
CA VAL A 270 -2.61 7.50 7.37
C VAL A 270 -3.21 7.55 8.77
N GLY A 271 -2.48 8.16 9.69
CA GLY A 271 -2.86 8.31 11.08
C GLY A 271 -4.02 9.28 11.31
N GLN A 272 -4.49 9.36 12.57
CA GLN A 272 -5.63 10.21 12.92
C GLN A 272 -5.19 11.62 13.32
N ASN A 273 -4.35 11.73 14.33
CA ASN A 273 -3.96 13.02 14.91
C ASN A 273 -2.53 13.08 15.41
N ALA A 274 -1.95 11.95 15.77
CA ALA A 274 -0.69 11.93 16.51
C ALA A 274 0.45 11.26 15.75
N TRP A 275 0.16 10.24 14.96
CA TRP A 275 1.18 9.43 14.33
C TRP A 275 0.82 9.05 12.89
N GLU A 276 1.77 9.15 12.00
CA GLU A 276 1.76 8.48 10.70
C GLU A 276 2.52 7.16 10.82
N GLU A 277 2.15 6.15 10.00
CA GLU A 277 2.76 4.83 10.17
C GLU A 277 2.97 4.07 8.86
N VAL A 278 4.05 3.26 8.88
CA VAL A 278 4.29 2.24 7.86
C VAL A 278 4.33 0.89 8.54
N SER A 279 3.47 0.00 8.08
CA SER A 279 3.38 -1.38 8.55
C SER A 279 3.93 -2.36 7.52
N VAL A 280 4.46 -3.50 7.99
CA VAL A 280 4.95 -4.58 7.13
C VAL A 280 4.31 -5.89 7.54
N GLY A 281 3.76 -6.61 6.55
CA GLY A 281 3.27 -7.97 6.69
C GLY A 281 4.19 -8.94 5.96
N PRO A 282 4.74 -9.96 6.64
CA PRO A 282 5.53 -10.99 5.98
C PRO A 282 4.74 -11.69 4.87
N ALA A 283 5.43 -12.15 3.83
CA ALA A 283 4.85 -12.88 2.72
C ALA A 283 3.98 -14.05 3.23
N GLY A 284 2.73 -14.13 2.75
CA GLY A 284 1.81 -15.21 3.13
C GLY A 284 1.26 -15.16 4.57
N ALA A 285 1.56 -14.13 5.35
CA ALA A 285 1.02 -13.99 6.71
C ALA A 285 -0.44 -13.54 6.68
N ALA A 286 -1.35 -14.51 6.80
CA ALA A 286 -2.79 -14.29 6.82
C ALA A 286 -3.31 -13.82 8.19
N GLY A 287 -4.38 -13.02 8.21
CA GLY A 287 -5.10 -12.65 9.42
C GLY A 287 -4.37 -11.66 10.31
N LEU A 288 -3.41 -10.91 9.79
CA LEU A 288 -2.73 -9.85 10.56
C LEU A 288 -3.72 -8.75 10.92
N ASN A 289 -3.54 -8.20 12.13
CA ASN A 289 -4.28 -7.03 12.63
C ASN A 289 -3.29 -5.92 12.92
N TYR A 290 -3.32 -4.84 12.12
CA TYR A 290 -2.38 -3.73 12.21
C TYR A 290 -2.70 -2.70 13.31
N GLY A 291 -3.79 -2.90 14.05
CA GLY A 291 -4.01 -2.25 15.34
C GLY A 291 -5.04 -1.11 15.35
N TRP A 292 -5.32 -0.44 14.25
CA TRP A 292 -6.36 0.59 14.22
C TRP A 292 -7.74 -0.03 14.54
N ASN A 293 -8.58 0.48 15.42
CA ASN A 293 -8.49 1.74 16.18
C ASN A 293 -8.08 1.53 17.65
N THR A 294 -7.53 0.37 18.00
CA THR A 294 -6.96 0.13 19.32
C THR A 294 -5.68 0.95 19.49
N MET A 295 -4.87 1.02 18.44
CA MET A 295 -3.61 1.76 18.37
C MET A 295 -3.66 2.85 17.31
N GLU A 296 -2.84 3.89 17.47
CA GLU A 296 -2.38 4.82 16.46
C GLU A 296 -0.86 4.90 16.57
N GLY A 297 -0.12 4.43 15.57
CA GLY A 297 1.30 4.19 15.69
C GLY A 297 1.61 3.20 16.83
N ASN A 298 2.54 3.58 17.71
CA ASN A 298 2.92 2.79 18.88
C ASN A 298 2.16 3.20 20.16
N ALA A 299 1.10 4.01 20.05
CA ALA A 299 0.33 4.52 21.18
C ALA A 299 -1.08 3.95 21.22
N CYS A 300 -1.64 3.78 22.40
CA CYS A 300 -3.04 3.45 22.57
C CYS A 300 -3.92 4.59 22.06
N TYR A 301 -4.91 4.28 21.21
CA TYR A 301 -5.89 5.25 20.72
C TYR A 301 -7.26 5.07 21.37
N SER A 302 -7.86 3.88 21.28
CA SER A 302 -9.15 3.58 21.92
C SER A 302 -9.14 2.20 22.58
N PRO A 303 -9.01 2.13 23.89
CA PRO A 303 -8.91 3.22 24.87
C PRO A 303 -7.58 3.99 24.78
N SER A 304 -7.54 5.23 25.27
CA SER A 304 -6.34 6.10 25.21
C SER A 304 -5.18 5.65 26.11
N SER A 305 -5.37 4.61 26.92
CA SER A 305 -4.34 4.00 27.76
C SER A 305 -4.74 2.57 28.15
N GLY A 306 -3.74 1.71 28.40
CA GLY A 306 -3.97 0.33 28.83
C GLY A 306 -4.65 -0.55 27.77
N CYS A 307 -4.50 -0.22 26.50
CA CYS A 307 -5.04 -0.99 25.40
C CYS A 307 -4.40 -2.38 25.32
N ASN A 308 -5.16 -3.35 24.84
CA ASN A 308 -4.65 -4.69 24.62
C ASN A 308 -3.95 -4.77 23.26
N THR A 309 -2.65 -5.01 23.26
CA THR A 309 -1.82 -5.14 22.05
C THR A 309 -1.56 -6.60 21.64
N SER A 310 -2.13 -7.55 22.37
CA SER A 310 -1.94 -8.97 22.07
C SER A 310 -2.54 -9.33 20.70
N GLY A 311 -1.73 -9.92 19.82
CA GLY A 311 -2.14 -10.31 18.48
C GLY A 311 -2.15 -9.16 17.46
N LEU A 312 -1.70 -7.96 17.83
CA LEU A 312 -1.51 -6.86 16.91
C LEU A 312 -0.13 -6.91 16.25
N THR A 313 -0.10 -6.50 14.98
CA THR A 313 1.13 -6.28 14.20
C THR A 313 1.41 -4.79 14.21
N LEU A 314 2.35 -4.37 15.05
CA LEU A 314 2.69 -2.96 15.18
C LEU A 314 3.50 -2.45 13.98
N PRO A 315 3.43 -1.14 13.65
CA PRO A 315 4.15 -0.56 12.54
C PRO A 315 5.67 -0.63 12.74
N VAL A 316 6.41 -0.70 11.63
CA VAL A 316 7.89 -0.69 11.63
C VAL A 316 8.45 0.72 11.59
N VAL A 317 7.67 1.69 11.09
CA VAL A 317 7.99 3.13 11.12
C VAL A 317 6.80 3.88 11.66
N VAL A 318 7.05 4.81 12.58
CA VAL A 318 6.08 5.81 13.06
C VAL A 318 6.76 7.17 13.13
N TYR A 319 6.05 8.23 12.78
CA TYR A 319 6.53 9.60 12.93
C TYR A 319 5.40 10.55 13.33
N PRO A 320 5.72 11.63 14.09
CA PRO A 320 4.70 12.49 14.68
C PRO A 320 3.94 13.31 13.62
N ASN A 321 2.63 13.34 13.76
CA ASN A 321 1.72 14.23 13.04
C ASN A 321 1.34 15.43 13.99
N PRO A 322 1.46 16.72 13.60
CA PRO A 322 1.89 17.20 12.27
C PRO A 322 3.37 17.65 12.20
N SER A 323 4.22 17.33 13.17
CA SER A 323 5.57 17.94 13.26
C SER A 323 6.57 17.40 12.26
N GLU A 324 6.42 16.13 11.81
CA GLU A 324 7.32 15.51 10.83
C GLU A 324 6.61 15.11 9.54
N GLY A 325 5.28 15.01 9.55
CA GLY A 325 4.43 14.75 8.40
C GLY A 325 2.98 14.93 8.74
N ARG A 326 2.08 14.75 7.77
CA ARG A 326 0.64 14.91 7.96
C ARG A 326 -0.20 13.82 7.34
N SER A 327 0.36 13.10 6.36
CA SER A 327 -0.38 12.07 5.65
C SER A 327 0.62 11.21 4.87
N VAL A 328 0.97 10.08 5.43
CA VAL A 328 1.86 9.12 4.76
C VAL A 328 1.24 8.66 3.44
N VAL A 329 2.02 8.75 2.39
CA VAL A 329 1.57 8.26 1.07
C VAL A 329 1.85 6.77 0.91
N GLY A 330 2.94 6.26 1.50
CA GLY A 330 3.48 4.94 1.21
C GLY A 330 4.39 4.96 -0.03
N GLY A 331 4.78 3.79 -0.54
CA GLY A 331 5.73 3.70 -1.65
C GLY A 331 6.14 2.28 -2.01
N TYR A 332 7.43 2.08 -2.34
CA TYR A 332 7.94 0.82 -2.88
C TYR A 332 9.32 0.46 -2.35
N VAL A 333 9.59 -0.84 -2.26
CA VAL A 333 10.95 -1.34 -2.04
C VAL A 333 11.76 -1.23 -3.32
N TYR A 334 12.92 -0.58 -3.24
CA TYR A 334 13.82 -0.45 -4.39
C TYR A 334 14.47 -1.79 -4.72
N ARG A 335 14.27 -2.25 -5.95
CA ARG A 335 14.86 -3.47 -6.51
C ARG A 335 15.53 -3.23 -7.87
N GLY A 336 15.76 -1.94 -8.21
CA GLY A 336 16.46 -1.54 -9.42
C GLY A 336 17.95 -1.83 -9.36
N ALA A 337 18.58 -2.13 -10.51
CA ALA A 337 20.02 -2.38 -10.58
C ALA A 337 20.87 -1.10 -10.66
N ALA A 338 20.25 0.07 -10.93
CA ALA A 338 20.99 1.31 -11.18
C ALA A 338 21.74 1.83 -9.95
N ILE A 339 21.22 1.59 -8.74
CA ILE A 339 21.83 2.02 -7.48
C ILE A 339 21.91 0.81 -6.54
N PRO A 340 22.97 -0.02 -6.64
CA PRO A 340 23.08 -1.25 -5.86
C PRO A 340 22.98 -1.07 -4.35
N GLY A 341 23.48 0.05 -3.81
CA GLY A 341 23.42 0.37 -2.38
C GLY A 341 22.01 0.64 -1.84
N LEU A 342 20.99 0.75 -2.71
CA LEU A 342 19.59 0.94 -2.30
C LEU A 342 18.75 -0.33 -2.37
N GLN A 343 19.33 -1.46 -2.77
CA GLN A 343 18.60 -2.73 -2.85
C GLN A 343 17.98 -3.09 -1.49
N GLY A 344 16.66 -3.31 -1.49
CA GLY A 344 15.91 -3.60 -0.26
C GLY A 344 15.45 -2.39 0.55
N THR A 345 15.83 -1.17 0.15
CA THR A 345 15.35 0.04 0.82
C THR A 345 13.91 0.35 0.42
N TYR A 346 13.02 0.53 1.40
CA TYR A 346 11.66 1.01 1.16
C TYR A 346 11.65 2.54 1.09
N PHE A 347 11.14 3.07 0.00
CA PHE A 347 10.93 4.49 -0.19
C PHE A 347 9.45 4.81 0.00
N TYR A 348 9.15 5.79 0.80
CA TYR A 348 7.81 6.32 0.98
C TYR A 348 7.84 7.85 1.00
N ALA A 349 6.68 8.46 0.88
CA ALA A 349 6.52 9.91 0.90
C ALA A 349 5.41 10.31 1.86
N ASP A 350 5.40 11.59 2.23
CA ASP A 350 4.31 12.25 2.95
C ASP A 350 3.76 13.39 2.10
N PHE A 351 2.48 13.73 2.30
CA PHE A 351 1.79 14.78 1.54
C PHE A 351 2.05 16.19 2.08
N SER A 352 2.83 16.39 3.13
CA SER A 352 3.12 17.71 3.73
C SER A 352 4.21 18.49 3.00
#